data_a5895c98ef1e6a03d0ed0c60791ebf34
#
_entry.id   a5895c98ef1e6a03d0ed0c60791ebf34
#
_cell.length_a   1.000
_cell.length_b   1.000
_cell.length_c   1.000
_cell.angle_alpha   90.00
_cell.angle_beta   90.00
_cell.angle_gamma   90.00
#
_symmetry.space_group_name_H-M   'P 1'
#
loop_
_entity.id
_entity.type
_entity.pdbx_description
1 polymer ?
#
loop_
_entity_poly.entity_id
_entity_poly.type
_entity_poly.pdbx_seq_one_letter_code
_entity_poly.pdbx_strand_id
1 'polypeptide(L)'
;MLRTTISSGYPFEDTYGYARAVRVGQYVFVSGTTARAPHLEGNAYEQMIAAIATVGAALREVGADLRHVVRTVVYAIDLADTVQIARAHRESFNASRPASTLVQVVALTPASALVEIEVTAIVHD
;
A
#
# COMPACT_ATOMS: atom_id res chain seq x y z
N MET A 1 4.61 -24.99 -2.30
CA MET A 1 4.00 -23.82 -2.99
C MET A 1 5.10 -22.98 -3.61
N LEU A 2 4.83 -22.44 -4.77
CA LEU A 2 5.72 -21.47 -5.38
C LEU A 2 5.69 -20.16 -4.60
N ARG A 3 6.86 -19.58 -4.46
CA ARG A 3 7.01 -18.22 -3.97
C ARG A 3 7.36 -17.31 -5.13
N THR A 4 6.56 -16.29 -5.35
CA THR A 4 6.79 -15.28 -6.38
C THR A 4 7.03 -13.94 -5.72
N THR A 5 8.10 -13.26 -6.12
CA THR A 5 8.39 -11.90 -5.64
C THR A 5 8.42 -10.95 -6.83
N ILE A 6 8.02 -9.71 -6.59
CA ILE A 6 8.13 -8.67 -7.62
C ILE A 6 8.80 -7.44 -7.06
N SER A 7 9.48 -6.72 -7.94
CA SER A 7 10.06 -5.42 -7.64
C SER A 7 9.29 -4.34 -8.39
N SER A 8 9.16 -3.16 -7.78
CA SER A 8 8.59 -2.01 -8.47
C SER A 8 9.66 -1.10 -9.08
N GLY A 9 10.94 -1.47 -8.95
CA GLY A 9 12.05 -0.63 -9.38
C GLY A 9 12.40 0.48 -8.41
N TYR A 10 11.76 0.51 -7.23
CA TYR A 10 12.07 1.52 -6.23
C TYR A 10 13.43 1.22 -5.59
N PRO A 11 14.41 2.16 -5.66
CA PRO A 11 15.80 1.85 -5.24
C PRO A 11 15.94 1.35 -3.81
N PHE A 12 15.08 1.78 -2.89
CA PHE A 12 15.15 1.37 -1.51
C PHE A 12 14.87 -0.12 -1.32
N GLU A 13 14.16 -0.76 -2.27
CA GLU A 13 13.92 -2.21 -2.23
C GLU A 13 15.25 -2.97 -2.17
N ASP A 14 16.21 -2.60 -3.03
CA ASP A 14 17.51 -3.25 -3.04
C ASP A 14 18.37 -2.84 -1.83
N THR A 15 18.29 -1.58 -1.42
CA THR A 15 19.05 -1.07 -0.29
C THR A 15 18.70 -1.78 1.01
N TYR A 16 17.40 -1.98 1.25
CA TYR A 16 16.90 -2.60 2.47
C TYR A 16 16.77 -4.12 2.35
N GLY A 17 16.64 -4.64 1.13
CA GLY A 17 16.55 -6.08 0.90
C GLY A 17 15.13 -6.63 0.99
N TYR A 18 14.17 -5.95 0.36
CA TYR A 18 12.78 -6.43 0.36
C TYR A 18 12.18 -6.36 -1.05
N ALA A 19 11.13 -7.16 -1.24
CA ALA A 19 10.33 -7.13 -2.47
C ALA A 19 9.14 -6.20 -2.30
N ARG A 20 8.61 -5.65 -3.41
CA ARG A 20 7.37 -4.86 -3.34
C ARG A 20 6.20 -5.74 -2.94
N ALA A 21 6.13 -6.95 -3.48
CA ALA A 21 5.10 -7.91 -3.10
C ALA A 21 5.65 -9.33 -3.14
N VAL A 22 5.07 -10.18 -2.32
CA VAL A 22 5.38 -11.62 -2.25
C VAL A 22 4.08 -12.38 -2.32
N ARG A 23 4.01 -13.35 -3.22
CA ARG A 23 2.87 -14.29 -3.27
C ARG A 23 3.32 -15.69 -2.92
N VAL A 24 2.58 -16.35 -2.02
CA VAL A 24 2.76 -17.76 -1.68
C VAL A 24 1.37 -18.40 -1.68
N GLY A 25 1.13 -19.32 -2.61
CA GLY A 25 -0.20 -19.92 -2.77
C GLY A 25 -1.23 -18.84 -3.11
N GLN A 26 -2.26 -18.72 -2.30
CA GLN A 26 -3.31 -17.70 -2.47
C GLN A 26 -3.02 -16.40 -1.70
N TYR A 27 -1.97 -16.37 -0.88
CA TYR A 27 -1.64 -15.24 -0.04
C TYR A 27 -0.70 -14.28 -0.75
N VAL A 28 -1.02 -13.00 -0.70
CA VAL A 28 -0.17 -11.94 -1.24
C VAL A 28 0.08 -10.90 -0.15
N PHE A 29 1.34 -10.57 0.04
CA PHE A 29 1.78 -9.55 0.99
C PHE A 29 2.42 -8.41 0.20
N VAL A 30 1.89 -7.22 0.35
CA VAL A 30 2.47 -6.03 -0.28
C VAL A 30 3.12 -5.18 0.80
N SER A 31 4.39 -4.89 0.59
CA SER A 31 5.19 -4.09 1.52
C SER A 31 4.61 -2.70 1.72
N GLY A 32 4.97 -2.08 2.84
CA GLY A 32 4.64 -0.68 3.07
C GLY A 32 4.99 0.17 1.85
N THR A 33 4.04 0.95 1.40
CA THR A 33 4.11 1.69 0.15
C THR A 33 3.71 3.13 0.41
N THR A 34 4.58 4.05 0.01
CA THR A 34 4.33 5.49 0.03
C THR A 34 4.13 5.99 -1.40
N ALA A 35 3.64 7.20 -1.54
CA ALA A 35 3.69 7.89 -2.82
C ALA A 35 5.16 8.12 -3.21
N ARG A 36 5.38 8.36 -4.49
CA ARG A 36 6.69 8.68 -5.07
C ARG A 36 6.59 9.99 -5.81
N ALA A 37 7.74 10.58 -6.12
CA ALA A 37 7.75 11.80 -6.91
C ALA A 37 7.00 11.58 -8.23
N PRO A 38 6.20 12.51 -8.73
CA PRO A 38 5.96 13.84 -8.14
C PRO A 38 4.85 13.88 -7.06
N HIS A 39 4.19 12.77 -6.77
CA HIS A 39 3.01 12.73 -5.89
C HIS A 39 3.34 13.01 -4.42
N LEU A 40 4.61 12.90 -4.03
CA LEU A 40 5.06 13.27 -2.68
C LEU A 40 4.90 14.77 -2.37
N GLU A 41 4.69 15.59 -3.39
CA GLU A 41 4.41 17.01 -3.21
C GLU A 41 2.93 17.29 -2.94
N GLY A 42 2.08 16.28 -3.10
CA GLY A 42 0.65 16.39 -2.88
C GLY A 42 0.25 16.31 -1.42
N ASN A 43 -1.03 16.50 -1.17
CA ASN A 43 -1.62 16.34 0.16
C ASN A 43 -1.79 14.84 0.51
N ALA A 44 -2.29 14.55 1.71
CA ALA A 44 -2.42 13.17 2.16
C ALA A 44 -3.36 12.34 1.29
N TYR A 45 -4.44 12.94 0.77
CA TYR A 45 -5.34 12.26 -0.16
C TYR A 45 -4.60 11.84 -1.44
N GLU A 46 -3.90 12.80 -2.06
CA GLU A 46 -3.18 12.54 -3.31
C GLU A 46 -2.07 11.51 -3.11
N GLN A 47 -1.34 11.61 -2.00
CA GLN A 47 -0.30 10.63 -1.67
C GLN A 47 -0.90 9.22 -1.45
N MET A 48 -2.02 9.13 -0.76
CA MET A 48 -2.66 7.85 -0.48
C MET A 48 -3.18 7.20 -1.77
N ILE A 49 -3.82 7.97 -2.65
CA ILE A 49 -4.27 7.48 -3.96
C ILE A 49 -3.09 6.94 -4.78
N ALA A 50 -1.98 7.68 -4.81
CA ALA A 50 -0.78 7.26 -5.54
C ALA A 50 -0.18 5.97 -4.94
N ALA A 51 -0.12 5.88 -3.62
CA ALA A 51 0.38 4.68 -2.95
C ALA A 51 -0.50 3.46 -3.26
N ILE A 52 -1.83 3.63 -3.20
CA ILE A 52 -2.77 2.55 -3.52
C ILE A 52 -2.64 2.12 -4.99
N ALA A 53 -2.39 3.05 -5.90
CA ALA A 53 -2.15 2.71 -7.31
C ALA A 53 -0.93 1.80 -7.46
N THR A 54 0.14 2.08 -6.72
CA THR A 54 1.34 1.22 -6.71
C THR A 54 1.02 -0.16 -6.14
N VAL A 55 0.25 -0.22 -5.05
CA VAL A 55 -0.21 -1.48 -4.45
C VAL A 55 -1.03 -2.29 -5.46
N GLY A 56 -1.97 -1.65 -6.14
CA GLY A 56 -2.81 -2.30 -7.15
C GLY A 56 -1.99 -2.87 -8.31
N ALA A 57 -0.99 -2.12 -8.78
CA ALA A 57 -0.09 -2.59 -9.83
C ALA A 57 0.70 -3.83 -9.37
N ALA A 58 1.23 -3.80 -8.15
CA ALA A 58 1.96 -4.93 -7.59
C ALA A 58 1.08 -6.18 -7.47
N LEU A 59 -0.15 -6.02 -7.01
CA LEU A 59 -1.11 -7.12 -6.91
C LEU A 59 -1.37 -7.74 -8.29
N ARG A 60 -1.59 -6.91 -9.31
CA ARG A 60 -1.87 -7.41 -10.66
C ARG A 60 -0.68 -8.18 -11.24
N GLU A 61 0.54 -7.79 -10.93
CA GLU A 61 1.72 -8.51 -11.40
C GLU A 61 1.81 -9.95 -10.87
N VAL A 62 1.16 -10.23 -9.75
CA VAL A 62 1.13 -11.59 -9.18
C VAL A 62 -0.23 -12.26 -9.32
N GLY A 63 -1.09 -11.74 -10.20
CA GLY A 63 -2.38 -12.37 -10.51
C GLY A 63 -3.49 -12.08 -9.51
N ALA A 64 -3.37 -11.01 -8.74
CA ALA A 64 -4.39 -10.55 -7.81
C ALA A 64 -4.85 -9.14 -8.21
N ASP A 65 -5.72 -8.54 -7.43
CA ASP A 65 -6.04 -7.12 -7.55
C ASP A 65 -6.66 -6.60 -6.24
N LEU A 66 -7.08 -5.33 -6.23
CA LEU A 66 -7.57 -4.69 -5.01
C LEU A 66 -8.77 -5.40 -4.39
N ARG A 67 -9.61 -6.07 -5.18
CA ARG A 67 -10.77 -6.81 -4.65
C ARG A 67 -10.39 -8.00 -3.76
N HIS A 68 -9.15 -8.46 -3.87
CA HIS A 68 -8.64 -9.56 -3.05
C HIS A 68 -8.05 -9.10 -1.72
N VAL A 69 -7.93 -7.79 -1.50
CA VAL A 69 -7.36 -7.26 -0.26
C VAL A 69 -8.31 -7.54 0.90
N VAL A 70 -7.78 -8.19 1.93
CA VAL A 70 -8.54 -8.55 3.14
C VAL A 70 -8.10 -7.75 4.36
N ARG A 71 -6.92 -7.13 4.31
CA ARG A 71 -6.41 -6.31 5.40
C ARG A 71 -5.55 -5.18 4.86
N THR A 72 -5.77 -3.99 5.41
CA THR A 72 -4.89 -2.84 5.22
C THR A 72 -4.37 -2.35 6.56
N VAL A 73 -3.12 -1.91 6.60
CA VAL A 73 -2.56 -1.16 7.72
C VAL A 73 -2.03 0.14 7.15
N VAL A 74 -2.47 1.24 7.74
CA VAL A 74 -2.17 2.59 7.26
C VAL A 74 -1.44 3.35 8.36
N TYR A 75 -0.34 3.96 7.99
CA TYR A 75 0.51 4.74 8.87
C TYR A 75 0.46 6.19 8.44
N ALA A 76 0.10 7.10 9.34
CA ALA A 76 0.01 8.53 9.07
C ALA A 76 0.97 9.31 9.95
N ILE A 77 1.55 10.37 9.42
CA ILE A 77 2.40 11.28 10.20
C ILE A 77 1.54 12.14 11.13
N ASP A 78 0.32 12.49 10.69
CA ASP A 78 -0.58 13.34 11.46
C ASP A 78 -2.02 12.85 11.29
N LEU A 79 -2.68 12.50 12.38
CA LEU A 79 -4.08 12.08 12.34
C LEU A 79 -5.04 13.21 11.97
N ALA A 80 -4.58 14.46 11.91
CA ALA A 80 -5.36 15.54 11.32
C ALA A 80 -5.68 15.27 9.83
N ASP A 81 -4.90 14.42 9.17
CA ASP A 81 -5.12 14.00 7.78
C ASP A 81 -6.13 12.84 7.64
N THR A 82 -6.75 12.39 8.74
CA THR A 82 -7.61 11.20 8.73
C THR A 82 -8.74 11.29 7.69
N VAL A 83 -9.38 12.44 7.55
CA VAL A 83 -10.50 12.60 6.60
C VAL A 83 -10.02 12.41 5.17
N GLN A 84 -8.85 12.95 4.81
CA GLN A 84 -8.26 12.80 3.47
C GLN A 84 -7.87 11.34 3.21
N ILE A 85 -7.21 10.71 4.18
CA ILE A 85 -6.78 9.32 4.08
C ILE A 85 -7.98 8.38 3.96
N ALA A 86 -9.01 8.61 4.80
CA ALA A 86 -10.23 7.81 4.79
C ALA A 86 -10.97 7.91 3.45
N ARG A 87 -11.00 9.11 2.85
CA ARG A 87 -11.63 9.29 1.55
C ARG A 87 -10.93 8.46 0.47
N ALA A 88 -9.60 8.50 0.42
CA ALA A 88 -8.82 7.72 -0.54
C ALA A 88 -9.02 6.22 -0.33
N HIS A 89 -8.98 5.77 0.93
CA HIS A 89 -9.18 4.37 1.28
C HIS A 89 -10.57 3.89 0.87
N ARG A 90 -11.61 4.67 1.20
CA ARG A 90 -13.00 4.33 0.84
C ARG A 90 -13.17 4.25 -0.68
N GLU A 91 -12.65 5.21 -1.42
CA GLU A 91 -12.76 5.22 -2.89
C GLU A 91 -12.11 3.99 -3.52
N SER A 92 -11.04 3.50 -2.91
CA SER A 92 -10.28 2.36 -3.43
C SER A 92 -10.80 1.00 -2.97
N PHE A 93 -11.31 0.91 -1.74
CA PHE A 93 -11.62 -0.37 -1.09
C PHE A 93 -13.08 -0.55 -0.70
N ASN A 94 -13.97 0.40 -1.01
CA ASN A 94 -15.36 0.29 -0.56
C ASN A 94 -16.04 -1.00 -1.04
N ALA A 95 -15.68 -1.50 -2.22
CA ALA A 95 -16.27 -2.72 -2.77
C ALA A 95 -15.85 -3.97 -2.01
N SER A 96 -14.60 -4.05 -1.56
CA SER A 96 -14.06 -5.23 -0.87
C SER A 96 -14.14 -5.12 0.66
N ARG A 97 -14.13 -3.91 1.20
CA ARG A 97 -14.21 -3.62 2.63
C ARG A 97 -13.25 -4.46 3.48
N PRO A 98 -11.94 -4.28 3.33
CA PRO A 98 -10.98 -5.04 4.13
C PRO A 98 -11.02 -4.64 5.61
N ALA A 99 -10.56 -5.55 6.48
CA ALA A 99 -10.21 -5.17 7.85
C ALA A 99 -9.07 -4.16 7.78
N SER A 100 -9.10 -3.12 8.61
CA SER A 100 -8.12 -2.04 8.50
C SER A 100 -7.76 -1.45 9.86
N THR A 101 -6.53 -0.98 9.97
CA THR A 101 -6.02 -0.25 11.12
C THR A 101 -5.31 1.00 10.62
N LEU A 102 -5.58 2.14 11.23
CA LEU A 102 -4.91 3.41 10.96
C LEU A 102 -4.22 3.87 12.24
N VAL A 103 -2.93 4.14 12.17
CA VAL A 103 -2.13 4.61 13.31
C VAL A 103 -1.26 5.80 12.91
N GLN A 104 -0.96 6.65 13.89
CA GLN A 104 -0.01 7.73 13.71
C GLN A 104 1.39 7.23 14.06
N VAL A 105 2.37 7.62 13.26
CA VAL A 105 3.79 7.30 13.48
C VAL A 105 4.61 8.60 13.49
N VAL A 106 5.80 8.54 14.08
CA VAL A 106 6.63 9.74 14.22
C VAL A 106 7.35 10.13 12.93
N ALA A 107 7.62 9.17 12.04
CA ALA A 107 8.33 9.43 10.79
C ALA A 107 8.08 8.31 9.80
N LEU A 108 8.22 8.63 8.52
CA LEU A 108 8.19 7.68 7.42
C LEU A 108 9.42 7.89 6.52
N THR A 109 9.70 6.94 5.69
CA THR A 109 10.72 7.03 4.66
C THR A 109 10.02 6.93 3.29
N PRO A 110 10.16 7.91 2.41
CA PRO A 110 10.94 9.16 2.54
C PRO A 110 10.30 10.15 3.52
N ALA A 111 11.11 11.11 3.99
CA ALA A 111 10.68 12.06 5.01
C ALA A 111 9.49 12.94 4.60
N SER A 112 9.27 13.12 3.30
CA SER A 112 8.13 13.88 2.78
C SER A 112 6.83 13.07 2.68
N ALA A 113 6.88 11.76 2.97
CA ALA A 113 5.68 10.94 2.96
C ALA A 113 4.79 11.31 4.15
N LEU A 114 3.51 11.55 3.88
CA LEU A 114 2.49 11.84 4.88
C LEU A 114 1.75 10.58 5.29
N VAL A 115 1.80 9.53 4.46
CA VAL A 115 1.02 8.31 4.66
C VAL A 115 1.72 7.13 3.98
N GLU A 116 1.55 5.97 4.57
CA GLU A 116 2.03 4.69 4.03
C GLU A 116 0.95 3.64 4.21
N ILE A 117 0.84 2.72 3.26
CA ILE A 117 -0.10 1.60 3.35
C ILE A 117 0.60 0.29 3.05
N GLU A 118 0.28 -0.74 3.85
CA GLU A 118 0.63 -2.12 3.54
C GLU A 118 -0.66 -2.94 3.46
N VAL A 119 -0.67 -3.97 2.62
CA VAL A 119 -1.86 -4.79 2.46
C VAL A 119 -1.52 -6.27 2.49
N THR A 120 -2.51 -7.06 2.93
CA THR A 120 -2.55 -8.50 2.76
C THR A 120 -3.74 -8.83 1.87
N ALA A 121 -3.51 -9.63 0.85
CA ALA A 121 -4.56 -10.09 -0.05
C ALA A 121 -4.61 -11.61 -0.04
N ILE A 122 -5.82 -12.14 -0.25
CA ILE A 122 -6.04 -13.58 -0.44
C ILE A 122 -6.80 -13.73 -1.75
N VAL A 123 -6.21 -14.43 -2.71
CA VAL A 123 -6.86 -14.65 -3.99
C VAL A 123 -8.03 -15.60 -3.78
N HIS A 124 -9.24 -15.12 -4.08
CA HIS A 124 -10.47 -15.89 -3.90
C HIS A 124 -11.47 -15.52 -5.00
N ASP A 125 -12.52 -16.30 -5.10
CA ASP A 125 -13.58 -16.05 -6.06
C ASP A 125 -14.46 -14.85 -5.70
#